data_fd393de14695a077389aab8c5095b158
#
_entry.id   fd393de14695a077389aab8c5095b158
#
_cell.length_a   1.000
_cell.length_b   1.000
_cell.length_c   1.000
_cell.angle_alpha   90.00
_cell.angle_beta   90.00
_cell.angle_gamma   90.00
#
_symmetry.space_group_name_H-M   'P 1'
#
loop_
_entity.id
_entity.type
_entity.pdbx_description
1 polymer ?
#
loop_
_entity_poly.entity_id
_entity_poly.type
_entity_poly.pdbx_seq_one_letter_code
_entity_poly.pdbx_strand_id
1 'polypeptide(L)'
;MTALVKMTYSDVDLDAVAALGGLIAIFVGADGKLDSCARKVNTLSRKAVERLVASDAFAGLSEGSALRLAFPTGVTAAGVIVVKLERRPSVEAARLAGAALALEKGPLDMTVLAGNIGKLADVALGLALRDYDFNAHKTAEPKARGAVAFMSSKLDGFDPKSVSAIAEGVFFTRDLTNEPANVLTTSNFADRLAEMQALGLKVEVLEEAQLEKLGMGALLCVGQGSDSPSKVVVMQWNGGGDEAPFALVGKGVVF
;
A
#
# COMPACT_ATOMS: atom_id res chain seq x y z
N MET A 1 15.01 0.35 3.72
CA MET A 1 13.62 -0.08 3.39
C MET A 1 12.96 1.00 2.53
N THR A 2 12.25 0.59 1.50
CA THR A 2 11.46 1.50 0.64
C THR A 2 10.42 2.24 1.47
N ALA A 3 10.39 3.58 1.36
CA ALA A 3 9.47 4.41 2.15
C ALA A 3 8.03 4.32 1.61
N LEU A 4 7.05 4.36 2.50
CA LEU A 4 5.64 4.48 2.13
C LEU A 4 5.34 5.89 1.59
N VAL A 5 4.33 5.98 0.72
CA VAL A 5 3.72 7.26 0.38
C VAL A 5 3.13 7.93 1.62
N LYS A 6 3.33 9.23 1.76
CA LYS A 6 2.74 9.98 2.87
C LYS A 6 1.22 10.03 2.70
N MET A 7 0.50 9.47 3.67
CA MET A 7 -0.97 9.48 3.72
C MET A 7 -1.45 10.24 4.96
N THR A 8 -2.47 11.07 4.79
CA THR A 8 -3.16 11.78 5.88
C THR A 8 -4.65 11.53 5.80
N TYR A 9 -5.34 11.67 6.92
CA TYR A 9 -6.77 11.38 7.03
C TYR A 9 -7.46 12.50 7.81
N SER A 10 -8.57 12.99 7.29
CA SER A 10 -9.36 14.06 7.90
C SER A 10 -10.84 13.91 7.57
N ASP A 11 -11.67 14.62 8.31
CA ASP A 11 -13.08 14.76 7.97
C ASP A 11 -13.27 15.44 6.61
N VAL A 12 -14.44 15.20 6.01
CA VAL A 12 -14.79 15.79 4.71
C VAL A 12 -15.03 17.30 4.88
N ASP A 13 -14.25 18.10 4.16
CA ASP A 13 -14.44 19.53 3.98
C ASP A 13 -14.83 19.84 2.53
N LEU A 14 -16.14 20.02 2.29
CA LEU A 14 -16.65 20.30 0.94
C LEU A 14 -16.37 21.74 0.50
N ASP A 15 -16.12 22.67 1.41
CA ASP A 15 -15.89 24.07 1.05
C ASP A 15 -14.48 24.28 0.54
N ALA A 16 -13.52 23.50 1.01
CA ALA A 16 -12.14 23.51 0.52
C ALA A 16 -11.97 22.93 -0.90
N VAL A 17 -12.94 22.14 -1.42
CA VAL A 17 -12.78 21.35 -2.67
C VAL A 17 -12.38 22.21 -3.88
N ALA A 18 -12.91 23.44 -4.01
CA ALA A 18 -12.62 24.32 -5.15
C ALA A 18 -11.13 24.74 -5.22
N ALA A 19 -10.48 24.86 -4.06
CA ALA A 19 -9.10 25.33 -3.90
C ALA A 19 -8.06 24.19 -3.86
N LEU A 20 -8.51 22.92 -3.82
CA LEU A 20 -7.59 21.78 -3.80
C LEU A 20 -6.72 21.77 -5.06
N GLY A 21 -5.39 21.72 -4.85
CA GLY A 21 -4.41 21.52 -5.91
C GLY A 21 -4.18 20.04 -6.23
N GLY A 22 -3.22 19.77 -7.11
CA GLY A 22 -2.86 18.41 -7.49
C GLY A 22 -4.02 17.66 -8.17
N LEU A 23 -4.40 16.52 -7.63
CA LEU A 23 -5.50 15.69 -8.15
C LEU A 23 -6.61 15.55 -7.10
N ILE A 24 -7.85 15.48 -7.56
CA ILE A 24 -9.01 15.14 -6.75
C ILE A 24 -9.51 13.76 -7.20
N ALA A 25 -9.73 12.84 -6.27
CA ALA A 25 -10.35 11.54 -6.56
C ALA A 25 -11.71 11.43 -5.87
N ILE A 26 -12.66 10.84 -6.57
CA ILE A 26 -14.04 10.57 -6.11
C ILE A 26 -14.45 9.15 -6.48
N PHE A 27 -15.42 8.60 -5.76
CA PHE A 27 -15.98 7.28 -6.02
C PHE A 27 -17.41 7.39 -6.55
N VAL A 28 -17.72 6.58 -7.55
CA VAL A 28 -19.08 6.50 -8.14
C VAL A 28 -19.40 5.02 -8.38
N GLY A 29 -20.56 4.57 -7.89
CA GLY A 29 -21.04 3.22 -8.11
C GLY A 29 -21.48 2.96 -9.55
N ALA A 30 -21.72 1.70 -9.87
CA ALA A 30 -22.18 1.29 -11.20
C ALA A 30 -23.53 1.90 -11.60
N ASP A 31 -24.35 2.26 -10.60
CA ASP A 31 -25.64 2.96 -10.81
C ASP A 31 -25.50 4.44 -11.19
N GLY A 32 -24.26 4.94 -11.23
CA GLY A 32 -23.96 6.34 -11.59
C GLY A 32 -24.37 7.38 -10.57
N LYS A 33 -24.90 7.00 -9.39
CA LYS A 33 -25.33 7.95 -8.37
C LYS A 33 -24.15 8.64 -7.72
N LEU A 34 -24.19 9.95 -7.69
CA LEU A 34 -23.18 10.79 -7.06
C LEU A 34 -23.53 11.02 -5.57
N ASP A 35 -22.56 10.74 -4.69
CA ASP A 35 -22.65 11.12 -3.27
C ASP A 35 -22.43 12.62 -3.07
N SER A 36 -22.33 13.09 -1.83
CA SER A 36 -22.12 14.53 -1.54
C SER A 36 -20.80 15.06 -2.09
N CYS A 37 -19.73 14.26 -2.00
CA CYS A 37 -18.41 14.62 -2.50
C CYS A 37 -18.39 14.71 -4.04
N ALA A 38 -18.90 13.68 -4.70
CA ALA A 38 -18.97 13.63 -6.16
C ALA A 38 -19.92 14.72 -6.71
N ARG A 39 -21.03 15.00 -6.02
CA ARG A 39 -21.94 16.11 -6.39
C ARG A 39 -21.26 17.48 -6.28
N LYS A 40 -20.46 17.72 -5.22
CA LYS A 40 -19.72 18.98 -5.09
C LYS A 40 -18.74 19.16 -6.25
N VAL A 41 -17.92 18.14 -6.54
CA VAL A 41 -16.98 18.16 -7.68
C VAL A 41 -17.72 18.32 -9.01
N ASN A 42 -18.85 17.61 -9.20
CA ASN A 42 -19.68 17.73 -10.41
C ASN A 42 -20.22 19.14 -10.62
N THR A 43 -20.70 19.78 -9.55
CA THR A 43 -21.20 21.16 -9.61
C THR A 43 -20.09 22.14 -9.99
N LEU A 44 -18.93 22.05 -9.32
CA LEU A 44 -17.77 22.90 -9.59
C LEU A 44 -17.25 22.70 -11.03
N SER A 45 -17.19 21.46 -11.50
CA SER A 45 -16.69 21.10 -12.84
C SER A 45 -17.76 21.24 -13.95
N ARG A 46 -18.82 21.99 -13.71
CA ARG A 46 -19.91 22.22 -14.69
C ARG A 46 -20.46 20.91 -15.28
N LYS A 47 -20.79 19.96 -14.40
CA LYS A 47 -21.34 18.64 -14.74
C LYS A 47 -20.40 17.75 -15.57
N ALA A 48 -19.09 17.96 -15.48
CA ALA A 48 -18.12 17.09 -16.20
C ALA A 48 -18.13 15.66 -15.68
N VAL A 49 -18.29 15.48 -14.36
CA VAL A 49 -18.39 14.14 -13.75
C VAL A 49 -19.63 13.41 -14.25
N GLU A 50 -20.79 14.06 -14.25
CA GLU A 50 -22.05 13.48 -14.74
C GLU A 50 -21.95 13.04 -16.21
N ARG A 51 -21.33 13.86 -17.08
CA ARG A 51 -21.08 13.47 -18.48
C ARG A 51 -20.16 12.30 -18.62
N LEU A 52 -19.09 12.23 -17.80
CA LEU A 52 -18.17 11.09 -17.81
C LEU A 52 -18.89 9.81 -17.36
N VAL A 53 -19.65 9.88 -16.27
CA VAL A 53 -20.38 8.72 -15.72
C VAL A 53 -21.47 8.20 -16.70
N ALA A 54 -22.06 9.08 -17.51
CA ALA A 54 -23.02 8.71 -18.55
C ALA A 54 -22.38 8.15 -19.83
N SER A 55 -21.04 8.09 -19.92
CA SER A 55 -20.34 7.61 -21.13
C SER A 55 -20.17 6.11 -21.17
N ASP A 56 -20.03 5.55 -22.38
CA ASP A 56 -19.70 4.15 -22.60
C ASP A 56 -18.36 3.78 -21.95
N ALA A 57 -17.41 4.73 -21.89
CA ALA A 57 -16.11 4.54 -21.25
C ALA A 57 -16.27 4.21 -19.75
N PHE A 58 -17.15 4.90 -19.03
CA PHE A 58 -17.42 4.59 -17.62
C PHE A 58 -18.28 3.32 -17.48
N ALA A 59 -19.26 3.12 -18.34
CA ALA A 59 -20.08 1.91 -18.34
C ALA A 59 -19.22 0.65 -18.47
N GLY A 60 -18.23 0.67 -19.38
CA GLY A 60 -17.31 -0.44 -19.64
C GLY A 60 -16.22 -0.66 -18.59
N LEU A 61 -16.08 0.23 -17.60
CA LEU A 61 -15.10 0.03 -16.52
C LEU A 61 -15.45 -1.17 -15.64
N SER A 62 -14.44 -1.92 -15.24
CA SER A 62 -14.54 -2.87 -14.13
C SER A 62 -14.60 -2.13 -12.79
N GLU A 63 -15.21 -2.73 -11.78
CA GLU A 63 -15.18 -2.20 -10.42
C GLU A 63 -13.73 -2.10 -9.91
N GLY A 64 -13.40 -1.01 -9.24
CA GLY A 64 -12.04 -0.69 -8.81
C GLY A 64 -11.18 0.01 -9.86
N SER A 65 -11.66 0.20 -11.09
CA SER A 65 -10.95 0.96 -12.14
C SER A 65 -11.30 2.44 -12.13
N ALA A 66 -10.47 3.26 -12.78
CA ALA A 66 -10.61 4.72 -12.76
C ALA A 66 -10.53 5.33 -14.16
N LEU A 67 -11.16 6.50 -14.30
CA LEU A 67 -10.98 7.41 -15.43
C LEU A 67 -10.59 8.79 -14.93
N ARG A 68 -9.74 9.48 -15.68
CA ARG A 68 -9.27 10.83 -15.37
C ARG A 68 -9.90 11.87 -16.28
N LEU A 69 -10.45 12.91 -15.66
CA LEU A 69 -10.79 14.18 -16.31
C LEU A 69 -9.61 15.14 -16.13
N ALA A 70 -8.93 15.47 -17.22
CA ALA A 70 -7.79 16.39 -17.19
C ALA A 70 -8.30 17.85 -17.18
N PHE A 71 -7.71 18.69 -16.34
CA PHE A 71 -7.93 20.13 -16.25
C PHE A 71 -9.40 20.55 -16.29
N PRO A 72 -10.26 20.00 -15.41
CA PRO A 72 -11.68 20.36 -15.40
C PRO A 72 -11.84 21.84 -14.97
N THR A 73 -12.73 22.55 -15.64
CA THR A 73 -13.05 23.96 -15.28
C THR A 73 -13.68 24.01 -13.89
N GLY A 74 -13.42 25.10 -13.15
CA GLY A 74 -14.08 25.41 -11.87
C GLY A 74 -13.46 24.75 -10.64
N VAL A 75 -12.35 24.04 -10.80
CA VAL A 75 -11.47 23.55 -9.74
C VAL A 75 -10.02 23.86 -10.07
N THR A 76 -9.21 24.06 -9.04
CA THR A 76 -7.77 24.33 -9.20
C THR A 76 -6.97 23.07 -9.53
N ALA A 77 -7.53 21.91 -9.25
CA ALA A 77 -6.88 20.61 -9.47
C ALA A 77 -6.53 20.37 -10.94
N ALA A 78 -5.36 19.79 -11.19
CA ALA A 78 -4.91 19.37 -12.51
C ALA A 78 -5.72 18.20 -13.10
N GLY A 79 -6.53 17.54 -12.30
CA GLY A 79 -7.42 16.48 -12.76
C GLY A 79 -8.37 15.98 -11.69
N VAL A 80 -9.48 15.41 -12.15
CA VAL A 80 -10.42 14.66 -11.32
C VAL A 80 -10.39 13.20 -11.74
N ILE A 81 -10.14 12.32 -10.80
CA ILE A 81 -10.14 10.89 -10.98
C ILE A 81 -11.46 10.35 -10.48
N VAL A 82 -12.20 9.70 -11.37
CA VAL A 82 -13.48 9.07 -11.06
C VAL A 82 -13.25 7.55 -11.02
N VAL A 83 -13.32 6.99 -9.82
CA VAL A 83 -13.16 5.56 -9.59
C VAL A 83 -14.52 4.89 -9.55
N LYS A 84 -14.71 3.83 -10.35
CA LYS A 84 -15.93 3.02 -10.29
C LYS A 84 -15.86 2.11 -9.07
N LEU A 85 -16.59 2.45 -8.02
CA LEU A 85 -16.58 1.68 -6.77
C LEU A 85 -17.91 1.84 -6.04
N GLU A 86 -18.46 0.69 -5.64
CA GLU A 86 -19.70 0.69 -4.86
C GLU A 86 -19.45 1.24 -3.45
N ARG A 87 -20.49 1.82 -2.83
CA ARG A 87 -20.41 2.37 -1.47
C ARG A 87 -19.99 1.33 -0.42
N ARG A 88 -20.34 0.05 -0.63
CA ARG A 88 -19.99 -1.09 0.21
C ARG A 88 -19.25 -2.12 -0.63
N PRO A 89 -18.00 -1.84 -1.01
CA PRO A 89 -17.26 -2.70 -1.90
C PRO A 89 -16.83 -3.99 -1.20
N SER A 90 -16.43 -4.99 -1.98
CA SER A 90 -15.62 -6.09 -1.48
C SER A 90 -14.22 -5.59 -1.07
N VAL A 91 -13.49 -6.37 -0.30
CA VAL A 91 -12.08 -6.06 0.05
C VAL A 91 -11.23 -5.94 -1.22
N GLU A 92 -11.44 -6.86 -2.15
CA GLU A 92 -10.71 -6.88 -3.42
C GLU A 92 -10.98 -5.61 -4.26
N ALA A 93 -12.26 -5.26 -4.47
CA ALA A 93 -12.63 -4.05 -5.21
C ALA A 93 -12.07 -2.79 -4.57
N ALA A 94 -12.08 -2.69 -3.24
CA ALA A 94 -11.51 -1.57 -2.50
C ALA A 94 -9.98 -1.47 -2.71
N ARG A 95 -9.26 -2.59 -2.66
CA ARG A 95 -7.81 -2.62 -2.92
C ARG A 95 -7.47 -2.30 -4.37
N LEU A 96 -8.25 -2.80 -5.33
CA LEU A 96 -8.10 -2.44 -6.74
C LEU A 96 -8.33 -0.94 -6.98
N ALA A 97 -9.35 -0.36 -6.35
CA ALA A 97 -9.61 1.08 -6.40
C ALA A 97 -8.42 1.89 -5.87
N GLY A 98 -7.85 1.49 -4.74
CA GLY A 98 -6.62 2.09 -4.21
C GLY A 98 -5.44 1.98 -5.17
N ALA A 99 -5.26 0.81 -5.79
CA ALA A 99 -4.22 0.61 -6.79
C ALA A 99 -4.42 1.49 -8.03
N ALA A 100 -5.65 1.66 -8.50
CA ALA A 100 -5.98 2.57 -9.61
C ALA A 100 -5.64 4.03 -9.26
N LEU A 101 -5.94 4.47 -8.02
CA LEU A 101 -5.55 5.80 -7.54
C LEU A 101 -4.03 6.00 -7.57
N ALA A 102 -3.25 5.01 -7.15
CA ALA A 102 -1.79 5.09 -7.19
C ALA A 102 -1.23 5.23 -8.61
N LEU A 103 -1.82 4.51 -9.58
CA LEU A 103 -1.45 4.61 -11.00
C LEU A 103 -1.73 6.01 -11.57
N GLU A 104 -2.91 6.56 -11.26
CA GLU A 104 -3.34 7.87 -11.76
C GLU A 104 -2.60 9.03 -11.08
N LYS A 105 -2.16 8.84 -9.83
CA LYS A 105 -1.51 9.88 -9.03
C LYS A 105 -0.20 10.38 -9.67
N GLY A 106 0.65 9.47 -10.08
CA GLY A 106 2.00 9.84 -10.54
C GLY A 106 2.77 10.65 -9.47
N PRO A 107 3.46 11.73 -9.87
CA PRO A 107 4.23 12.57 -8.94
C PRO A 107 3.39 13.63 -8.19
N LEU A 108 2.11 13.78 -8.52
CA LEU A 108 1.26 14.84 -7.98
C LEU A 108 0.69 14.45 -6.60
N ASP A 109 0.43 15.47 -5.79
CA ASP A 109 -0.40 15.30 -4.59
C ASP A 109 -1.83 14.96 -5.00
N MET A 110 -2.52 14.17 -4.17
CA MET A 110 -3.90 13.77 -4.43
C MET A 110 -4.75 13.93 -3.18
N THR A 111 -5.93 14.50 -3.32
CA THR A 111 -6.98 14.45 -2.30
C THR A 111 -8.06 13.46 -2.72
N VAL A 112 -8.25 12.42 -1.93
CA VAL A 112 -9.28 11.41 -2.12
C VAL A 112 -10.49 11.78 -1.28
N LEU A 113 -11.56 12.23 -1.93
CA LEU A 113 -12.83 12.53 -1.30
C LEU A 113 -13.60 11.22 -1.11
N ALA A 114 -13.26 10.49 -0.08
CA ALA A 114 -13.80 9.16 0.19
C ALA A 114 -15.25 9.19 0.71
N GLY A 115 -15.71 10.34 1.21
CA GLY A 115 -17.08 10.49 1.70
C GLY A 115 -17.42 9.42 2.73
N ASN A 116 -18.46 8.63 2.45
CA ASN A 116 -18.91 7.54 3.31
C ASN A 116 -18.61 6.13 2.76
N ILE A 117 -17.61 6.02 1.90
CA ILE A 117 -17.19 4.72 1.34
C ILE A 117 -16.89 3.71 2.46
N GLY A 118 -17.28 2.48 2.28
CA GLY A 118 -16.84 1.38 3.13
C GLY A 118 -15.42 0.94 2.77
N LYS A 119 -14.74 0.22 3.68
CA LYS A 119 -13.41 -0.35 3.40
C LYS A 119 -12.33 0.69 3.08
N LEU A 120 -12.38 1.87 3.72
CA LEU A 120 -11.35 2.91 3.53
C LEU A 120 -9.93 2.39 3.77
N ALA A 121 -9.74 1.53 4.78
CA ALA A 121 -8.46 0.91 5.08
C ALA A 121 -7.93 0.08 3.90
N ASP A 122 -8.81 -0.68 3.23
CA ASP A 122 -8.44 -1.48 2.06
C ASP A 122 -8.10 -0.61 0.85
N VAL A 123 -8.83 0.51 0.63
CA VAL A 123 -8.48 1.48 -0.41
C VAL A 123 -7.10 2.10 -0.14
N ALA A 124 -6.84 2.55 1.08
CA ALA A 124 -5.56 3.11 1.47
C ALA A 124 -4.42 2.09 1.36
N LEU A 125 -4.66 0.85 1.78
CA LEU A 125 -3.69 -0.23 1.64
C LEU A 125 -3.40 -0.54 0.17
N GLY A 126 -4.42 -0.66 -0.67
CA GLY A 126 -4.25 -0.90 -2.10
C GLY A 126 -3.43 0.19 -2.79
N LEU A 127 -3.67 1.46 -2.42
CA LEU A 127 -2.88 2.60 -2.90
C LEU A 127 -1.42 2.48 -2.45
N ALA A 128 -1.16 2.25 -1.15
CA ALA A 128 0.18 2.12 -0.61
C ALA A 128 0.94 0.98 -1.30
N LEU A 129 0.34 -0.20 -1.42
CA LEU A 129 0.97 -1.38 -2.01
C LEU A 129 1.30 -1.19 -3.50
N ARG A 130 0.49 -0.45 -4.25
CA ARG A 130 0.73 -0.18 -5.67
C ARG A 130 1.76 0.92 -5.90
N ASP A 131 1.90 1.84 -4.95
CA ASP A 131 2.86 2.96 -5.02
C ASP A 131 4.31 2.52 -4.68
N TYR A 132 4.55 1.24 -4.41
CA TYR A 132 5.88 0.68 -4.16
C TYR A 132 6.81 0.86 -5.36
N ASP A 133 8.01 1.41 -5.12
CA ASP A 133 9.08 1.56 -6.11
C ASP A 133 10.44 1.28 -5.47
N PHE A 134 11.02 0.12 -5.81
CA PHE A 134 12.36 -0.24 -5.37
C PHE A 134 13.41 0.45 -6.24
N ASN A 135 14.15 1.37 -5.66
CA ASN A 135 15.15 2.17 -6.38
C ASN A 135 16.51 2.25 -5.66
N ALA A 136 16.73 1.42 -4.63
CA ALA A 136 17.91 1.47 -3.78
C ALA A 136 19.25 1.37 -4.55
N HIS A 137 19.26 0.67 -5.69
CA HIS A 137 20.45 0.46 -6.51
C HIS A 137 20.41 1.18 -7.87
N LYS A 138 19.41 2.07 -8.08
CA LYS A 138 19.34 2.88 -9.30
C LYS A 138 20.18 4.13 -9.15
N THR A 139 20.92 4.48 -10.21
CA THR A 139 21.71 5.72 -10.27
C THR A 139 20.88 6.94 -10.67
N ALA A 140 19.68 6.72 -11.20
CA ALA A 140 18.76 7.79 -11.54
C ALA A 140 18.13 8.38 -10.26
N GLU A 141 17.94 9.70 -10.27
CA GLU A 141 17.23 10.38 -9.18
C GLU A 141 15.84 9.78 -8.95
N PRO A 142 15.46 9.52 -7.69
CA PRO A 142 14.14 9.02 -7.38
C PRO A 142 13.06 9.97 -7.88
N LYS A 143 12.03 9.45 -8.53
CA LYS A 143 10.89 10.27 -8.95
C LYS A 143 10.18 10.84 -7.72
N ALA A 144 9.77 12.11 -7.80
CA ALA A 144 8.93 12.71 -6.77
C ALA A 144 7.66 11.88 -6.58
N ARG A 145 7.27 11.69 -5.31
CA ARG A 145 6.06 10.94 -4.92
C ARG A 145 5.16 11.88 -4.14
N GLY A 146 4.09 12.33 -4.77
CA GLY A 146 3.12 13.21 -4.15
C GLY A 146 2.44 12.55 -2.94
N ALA A 147 2.04 13.35 -1.97
CA ALA A 147 1.29 12.91 -0.80
C ALA A 147 -0.18 12.61 -1.16
N VAL A 148 -0.86 11.85 -0.30
CA VAL A 148 -2.28 11.54 -0.46
C VAL A 148 -3.03 11.94 0.80
N ALA A 149 -4.07 12.77 0.65
CA ALA A 149 -4.98 13.13 1.72
C ALA A 149 -6.32 12.41 1.50
N PHE A 150 -6.74 11.61 2.46
CA PHE A 150 -8.08 11.00 2.45
C PHE A 150 -9.03 11.84 3.30
N MET A 151 -10.14 12.28 2.70
CA MET A 151 -11.23 12.94 3.40
C MET A 151 -12.42 11.98 3.51
N SER A 152 -12.79 11.59 4.72
CA SER A 152 -13.87 10.62 4.97
C SER A 152 -14.76 11.06 6.11
N SER A 153 -16.06 10.79 6.00
CA SER A 153 -17.03 10.93 7.09
C SER A 153 -17.12 9.70 7.99
N LYS A 154 -16.23 8.72 7.80
CA LYS A 154 -16.18 7.45 8.55
C LYS A 154 -14.77 7.17 9.07
N LEU A 155 -14.29 8.03 9.94
CA LEU A 155 -13.00 7.84 10.59
C LEU A 155 -13.11 7.19 11.97
N ASP A 156 -14.31 7.07 12.53
CA ASP A 156 -14.53 6.37 13.79
C ASP A 156 -14.10 4.90 13.66
N GLY A 157 -13.18 4.48 14.54
CA GLY A 157 -12.61 3.13 14.52
C GLY A 157 -11.61 2.87 13.37
N PHE A 158 -11.29 3.89 12.56
CA PHE A 158 -10.25 3.76 11.54
C PHE A 158 -8.86 3.90 12.18
N ASP A 159 -8.00 2.90 11.96
CA ASP A 159 -6.62 2.91 12.43
C ASP A 159 -5.62 3.05 11.27
N PRO A 160 -5.10 4.26 11.01
CA PRO A 160 -4.12 4.48 9.96
C PRO A 160 -2.78 3.78 10.24
N LYS A 161 -2.44 3.54 11.52
CA LYS A 161 -1.19 2.86 11.88
C LYS A 161 -1.21 1.39 11.43
N SER A 162 -2.34 0.72 11.58
CA SER A 162 -2.51 -0.65 11.10
C SER A 162 -2.33 -0.76 9.58
N VAL A 163 -2.87 0.19 8.80
CA VAL A 163 -2.67 0.25 7.35
C VAL A 163 -1.19 0.40 7.00
N SER A 164 -0.51 1.33 7.67
CA SER A 164 0.93 1.58 7.44
C SER A 164 1.77 0.35 7.81
N ALA A 165 1.51 -0.25 8.98
CA ALA A 165 2.26 -1.42 9.45
C ALA A 165 2.14 -2.62 8.50
N ILE A 166 0.94 -2.90 7.98
CA ILE A 166 0.74 -3.96 6.98
C ILE A 166 1.51 -3.64 5.69
N ALA A 167 1.42 -2.39 5.21
CA ALA A 167 2.12 -1.98 4.00
C ALA A 167 3.64 -2.04 4.16
N GLU A 168 4.19 -1.62 5.31
CA GLU A 168 5.61 -1.72 5.64
C GLU A 168 6.10 -3.17 5.66
N GLY A 169 5.35 -4.09 6.28
CA GLY A 169 5.68 -5.51 6.26
C GLY A 169 5.73 -6.10 4.85
N VAL A 170 4.78 -5.72 3.99
CA VAL A 170 4.80 -6.12 2.58
C VAL A 170 5.97 -5.49 1.83
N PHE A 171 6.30 -4.23 2.09
CA PHE A 171 7.46 -3.56 1.47
C PHE A 171 8.77 -4.20 1.90
N PHE A 172 8.91 -4.53 3.19
CA PHE A 172 10.06 -5.27 3.69
C PHE A 172 10.29 -6.57 2.92
N THR A 173 9.23 -7.37 2.72
CA THR A 173 9.31 -8.62 1.96
C THR A 173 9.67 -8.37 0.49
N ARG A 174 9.10 -7.33 -0.13
CA ARG A 174 9.41 -6.96 -1.52
C ARG A 174 10.83 -6.44 -1.67
N ASP A 175 11.32 -5.64 -0.72
CA ASP A 175 12.69 -5.16 -0.69
C ASP A 175 13.67 -6.35 -0.64
N LEU A 176 13.44 -7.32 0.25
CA LEU A 176 14.24 -8.55 0.33
C LEU A 176 14.25 -9.31 -1.00
N THR A 177 13.12 -9.40 -1.69
CA THR A 177 13.02 -10.09 -2.98
C THR A 177 13.74 -9.34 -4.11
N ASN A 178 13.79 -8.01 -4.04
CA ASN A 178 14.40 -7.16 -5.07
C ASN A 178 15.90 -6.89 -4.84
N GLU A 179 16.42 -7.20 -3.66
CA GLU A 179 17.84 -7.05 -3.38
C GLU A 179 18.69 -7.99 -4.24
N PRO A 180 19.80 -7.52 -4.82
CA PRO A 180 20.71 -8.38 -5.58
C PRO A 180 21.52 -9.30 -4.65
N ALA A 181 21.92 -10.45 -5.17
CA ALA A 181 22.61 -11.51 -4.43
C ALA A 181 23.93 -11.08 -3.76
N ASN A 182 24.61 -10.07 -4.29
CA ASN A 182 25.82 -9.51 -3.70
C ASN A 182 25.54 -8.56 -2.51
N VAL A 183 24.28 -8.24 -2.27
CA VAL A 183 23.81 -7.43 -1.12
C VAL A 183 23.08 -8.31 -0.12
N LEU A 184 22.09 -9.07 -0.58
CA LEU A 184 21.30 -9.95 0.29
C LEU A 184 21.96 -11.34 0.36
N THR A 185 22.91 -11.50 1.26
CA THR A 185 23.48 -12.80 1.65
C THR A 185 22.68 -13.40 2.81
N THR A 186 22.94 -14.65 3.16
CA THR A 186 22.33 -15.31 4.34
C THR A 186 22.59 -14.53 5.62
N SER A 187 23.80 -13.99 5.80
CA SER A 187 24.16 -13.16 6.95
C SER A 187 23.39 -11.84 6.95
N ASN A 188 23.39 -11.10 5.84
CA ASN A 188 22.66 -9.85 5.74
C ASN A 188 21.14 -10.05 5.96
N PHE A 189 20.59 -11.16 5.45
CA PHE A 189 19.18 -11.47 5.69
C PHE A 189 18.89 -11.73 7.18
N ALA A 190 19.74 -12.52 7.85
CA ALA A 190 19.62 -12.78 9.28
C ALA A 190 19.73 -11.48 10.11
N ASP A 191 20.68 -10.60 9.76
CA ASP A 191 20.87 -9.32 10.42
C ASP A 191 19.63 -8.43 10.29
N ARG A 192 19.05 -8.32 9.10
CA ARG A 192 17.80 -7.56 8.87
C ARG A 192 16.61 -8.12 9.66
N LEU A 193 16.55 -9.46 9.84
CA LEU A 193 15.52 -10.08 10.68
C LEU A 193 15.80 -9.82 12.17
N ALA A 194 17.06 -9.78 12.59
CA ALA A 194 17.43 -9.45 13.96
C ALA A 194 17.05 -8.01 14.34
N GLU A 195 17.10 -7.05 13.40
CA GLU A 195 16.66 -5.67 13.62
C GLU A 195 15.18 -5.58 14.03
N MET A 196 14.36 -6.59 13.71
CA MET A 196 12.95 -6.63 14.12
C MET A 196 12.74 -6.73 15.64
N GLN A 197 13.79 -6.95 16.43
CA GLN A 197 13.75 -6.82 17.89
C GLN A 197 13.29 -5.42 18.31
N ALA A 198 13.60 -4.39 17.52
CA ALA A 198 13.12 -3.03 17.75
C ALA A 198 11.59 -2.89 17.71
N LEU A 199 10.91 -3.85 17.06
CA LEU A 199 9.45 -3.92 16.99
C LEU A 199 8.83 -4.75 18.15
N GLY A 200 9.66 -5.28 19.04
CA GLY A 200 9.22 -6.09 20.20
C GLY A 200 9.25 -7.60 19.96
N LEU A 201 9.78 -8.09 18.84
CA LEU A 201 9.99 -9.51 18.63
C LEU A 201 11.19 -10.01 19.45
N LYS A 202 11.12 -11.23 19.97
CA LYS A 202 12.29 -11.96 20.43
C LYS A 202 12.89 -12.65 19.21
N VAL A 203 14.13 -12.32 18.87
CA VAL A 203 14.83 -12.91 17.71
C VAL A 203 16.08 -13.63 18.18
N GLU A 204 16.26 -14.86 17.72
CA GLU A 204 17.44 -15.70 17.94
C GLU A 204 17.99 -16.14 16.58
N VAL A 205 19.29 -15.95 16.37
CA VAL A 205 20.00 -16.41 15.17
C VAL A 205 20.89 -17.58 15.55
N LEU A 206 20.69 -18.73 14.92
CA LEU A 206 21.51 -19.92 15.09
C LEU A 206 22.56 -19.99 13.97
N GLU A 207 23.81 -20.00 14.37
CA GLU A 207 24.95 -20.12 13.49
C GLU A 207 25.27 -21.59 13.15
N GLU A 208 26.04 -21.85 12.11
CA GLU A 208 26.38 -23.22 11.63
C GLU A 208 26.89 -24.15 12.74
N ALA A 209 27.76 -23.68 13.62
CA ALA A 209 28.25 -24.48 14.73
C ALA A 209 27.15 -24.93 15.72
N GLN A 210 26.06 -24.13 15.85
CA GLN A 210 24.91 -24.51 16.65
C GLN A 210 24.04 -25.49 15.87
N LEU A 211 23.88 -25.28 14.57
CA LEU A 211 23.09 -26.15 13.68
C LEU A 211 23.71 -27.55 13.56
N GLU A 212 25.08 -27.65 13.53
CA GLU A 212 25.81 -28.91 13.57
C GLU A 212 25.51 -29.67 14.87
N LYS A 213 25.61 -28.99 16.02
CA LYS A 213 25.28 -29.61 17.33
C LYS A 213 23.84 -30.09 17.44
N LEU A 214 22.92 -29.43 16.75
CA LEU A 214 21.51 -29.81 16.68
C LEU A 214 21.25 -30.93 15.65
N GLY A 215 22.29 -31.39 14.92
CA GLY A 215 22.16 -32.44 13.91
C GLY A 215 21.40 -32.02 12.66
N MET A 216 21.36 -30.71 12.33
CA MET A 216 20.61 -30.18 11.19
C MET A 216 21.36 -30.33 9.85
N GLY A 217 21.89 -31.55 9.59
CA GLY A 217 22.73 -31.82 8.43
C GLY A 217 22.07 -31.58 7.08
N ALA A 218 20.76 -31.83 6.95
CA ALA A 218 20.03 -31.58 5.72
C ALA A 218 19.94 -30.07 5.39
N LEU A 219 19.87 -29.21 6.41
CA LEU A 219 19.92 -27.76 6.24
C LEU A 219 21.31 -27.32 5.81
N LEU A 220 22.32 -27.76 6.52
CA LEU A 220 23.74 -27.42 6.27
C LEU A 220 24.21 -27.87 4.88
N CYS A 221 23.73 -29.00 4.40
CA CYS A 221 24.03 -29.53 3.06
C CYS A 221 23.62 -28.53 1.96
N VAL A 222 22.55 -27.76 2.14
CA VAL A 222 22.08 -26.79 1.13
C VAL A 222 23.04 -25.63 0.96
N GLY A 223 23.69 -25.18 2.05
CA GLY A 223 24.65 -24.06 2.04
C GLY A 223 26.13 -24.47 1.84
N GLN A 224 26.41 -25.75 1.72
CA GLN A 224 27.79 -26.28 1.80
C GLN A 224 28.74 -25.69 0.75
N GLY A 225 28.25 -25.27 -0.41
CA GLY A 225 29.05 -24.65 -1.48
C GLY A 225 29.02 -23.12 -1.49
N SER A 226 28.44 -22.49 -0.48
CA SER A 226 28.30 -21.03 -0.39
C SER A 226 29.42 -20.43 0.45
N ASP A 227 29.91 -19.24 0.04
CA ASP A 227 30.84 -18.45 0.87
C ASP A 227 30.12 -17.81 2.08
N SER A 228 28.78 -17.73 2.03
CA SER A 228 27.95 -17.21 3.12
C SER A 228 27.39 -18.34 3.97
N PRO A 229 27.61 -18.34 5.31
CA PRO A 229 27.21 -19.44 6.19
C PRO A 229 25.68 -19.57 6.29
N SER A 230 25.23 -20.83 6.42
CA SER A 230 23.81 -21.12 6.66
C SER A 230 23.37 -20.62 8.03
N LYS A 231 22.13 -20.13 8.13
CA LYS A 231 21.56 -19.62 9.39
C LYS A 231 20.12 -20.08 9.57
N VAL A 232 19.71 -20.20 10.82
CA VAL A 232 18.30 -20.30 11.19
C VAL A 232 17.93 -19.11 12.07
N VAL A 233 16.87 -18.40 11.71
CA VAL A 233 16.37 -17.28 12.50
C VAL A 233 15.02 -17.68 13.10
N VAL A 234 14.95 -17.64 14.42
CA VAL A 234 13.72 -17.87 15.18
C VAL A 234 13.19 -16.54 15.68
N MET A 235 11.99 -16.18 15.24
CA MET A 235 11.32 -14.95 15.65
C MET A 235 10.07 -15.29 16.44
N GLN A 236 9.88 -14.68 17.59
CA GLN A 236 8.75 -14.92 18.48
C GLN A 236 8.04 -13.61 18.80
N TRP A 237 6.75 -13.57 18.56
CA TRP A 237 5.86 -12.50 19.00
C TRP A 237 5.00 -13.03 20.16
N ASN A 238 5.21 -12.48 21.36
CA ASN A 238 4.56 -12.93 22.58
C ASN A 238 3.47 -11.94 23.04
N GLY A 239 2.77 -11.32 22.08
CA GLY A 239 1.70 -10.36 22.36
C GLY A 239 0.30 -10.97 22.51
N GLY A 240 0.19 -12.30 22.49
CA GLY A 240 -1.06 -13.04 22.72
C GLY A 240 -1.30 -13.40 24.19
N GLY A 241 -2.24 -14.30 24.41
CA GLY A 241 -2.55 -14.90 25.73
C GLY A 241 -1.81 -16.22 25.97
N ASP A 242 -2.50 -17.17 26.59
CA ASP A 242 -1.95 -18.50 26.96
C ASP A 242 -2.20 -19.58 25.88
N GLU A 243 -2.72 -19.20 24.72
CA GLU A 243 -2.96 -20.13 23.62
C GLU A 243 -1.66 -20.65 23.00
N ALA A 244 -1.72 -21.84 22.41
CA ALA A 244 -0.59 -22.43 21.73
C ALA A 244 -0.12 -21.52 20.56
N PRO A 245 1.22 -21.34 20.38
CA PRO A 245 1.72 -20.47 19.35
C PRO A 245 1.42 -21.02 17.95
N PHE A 246 1.10 -20.11 17.02
CA PHE A 246 1.03 -20.43 15.61
C PHE A 246 2.43 -20.32 15.00
N ALA A 247 2.92 -21.40 14.39
CA ALA A 247 4.25 -21.44 13.79
C ALA A 247 4.19 -21.25 12.27
N LEU A 248 5.01 -20.35 11.77
CA LEU A 248 5.28 -20.17 10.34
C LEU A 248 6.71 -20.64 10.05
N VAL A 249 6.88 -21.54 9.10
CA VAL A 249 8.19 -22.06 8.69
C VAL A 249 8.41 -21.69 7.25
N GLY A 250 9.54 -21.04 6.96
CA GLY A 250 9.92 -20.60 5.62
C GLY A 250 11.36 -20.91 5.31
N LYS A 251 11.69 -21.11 4.04
CA LYS A 251 13.06 -21.24 3.54
C LYS A 251 13.42 -19.96 2.78
N GLY A 252 14.39 -19.21 3.30
CA GLY A 252 14.96 -18.04 2.65
C GLY A 252 16.16 -18.44 1.79
N VAL A 253 15.93 -18.68 0.50
CA VAL A 253 17.02 -18.95 -0.45
C VAL A 253 17.50 -17.63 -1.01
N VAL A 254 18.80 -17.39 -0.92
CA VAL A 254 19.50 -16.25 -1.50
C VAL A 254 20.37 -16.75 -2.65
N PHE A 255 20.31 -16.09 -3.82
CA PHE A 255 21.02 -16.48 -5.03
C PHE A 255 22.13 -15.48 -5.36
#